data_8366f791bba40765daa95ccbe55cde89
#
_entry.id   8366f791bba40765daa95ccbe55cde89
#
_cell.length_a   1.000
_cell.length_b   1.000
_cell.length_c   1.000
_cell.angle_alpha   90.00
_cell.angle_beta   90.00
_cell.angle_gamma   90.00
#
_symmetry.space_group_name_H-M   'P 1'
#
loop_
_entity.id
_entity.type
_entity.pdbx_description
1 polymer ?
#
loop_
_entity_poly.entity_id
_entity_poly.type
_entity_poly.pdbx_seq_one_letter_code
_entity_poly.pdbx_strand_id
1 'polypeptide(L)'
;MPNIPVLEVHPILDDTKISTKEGCYFPESHYKHIITANTDVYGILEDGSKQLLLKFRKGVIPQSICRAAFHALESHSKHKNYNRGAAAGKLHSSKLPKYVGKITKRESFRVFYKTRTGRRTKDNIGNMAMSNIAGYYDKPDRNAYSKSSHTTSRTTIHYKSKTKKPTSRKAGYDIHGNPLCRTTQFTKEEVSKWAATIPLIQAADKWFKRLIPDRHAVQLARARKTPNYQIADTAYSTITLNYDWRTACHKDKGDLEEGFGNLLVLEKNKSGYPNCPGYTGGYLGFPRWGVAVDVRQGDFLAMDV
;
A
#
# COMPACT_ATOMS: atom_id res chain seq x y z
N MET A 1 17.25 -25.48 -9.39
CA MET A 1 17.39 -24.07 -8.97
C MET A 1 18.51 -24.04 -7.95
N PRO A 2 19.35 -23.00 -7.89
CA PRO A 2 20.32 -22.90 -6.82
C PRO A 2 19.58 -22.95 -5.48
N ASN A 3 20.22 -23.54 -4.49
CA ASN A 3 19.66 -23.67 -3.15
C ASN A 3 19.50 -22.24 -2.58
N ILE A 4 18.28 -21.82 -2.29
CA ILE A 4 18.00 -20.49 -1.73
C ILE A 4 18.32 -20.54 -0.23
N PRO A 5 19.18 -19.63 0.28
CA PRO A 5 19.43 -19.53 1.71
C PRO A 5 18.16 -19.29 2.51
N VAL A 6 18.06 -19.97 3.63
CA VAL A 6 17.00 -19.78 4.62
C VAL A 6 17.59 -19.12 5.85
N LEU A 7 16.97 -18.05 6.30
CA LEU A 7 17.28 -17.36 7.55
C LEU A 7 16.14 -17.58 8.54
N GLU A 8 16.47 -18.10 9.71
CA GLU A 8 15.54 -18.24 10.84
C GLU A 8 15.85 -17.18 11.88
N VAL A 9 14.84 -16.47 12.34
CA VAL A 9 14.98 -15.37 13.29
C VAL A 9 13.96 -15.48 14.42
N HIS A 10 14.35 -15.04 15.61
CA HIS A 10 13.46 -14.89 16.77
C HIS A 10 12.99 -13.45 16.91
N PRO A 11 11.79 -13.20 17.45
CA PRO A 11 11.32 -11.85 17.69
C PRO A 11 12.23 -11.14 18.70
N ILE A 12 12.66 -9.92 18.38
CA ILE A 12 13.41 -9.03 19.29
C ILE A 12 12.49 -8.05 20.02
N LEU A 13 11.25 -7.92 19.54
CA LEU A 13 10.17 -7.20 20.18
C LEU A 13 8.95 -8.11 20.27
N ASP A 14 8.32 -8.18 21.42
CA ASP A 14 7.01 -8.85 21.56
C ASP A 14 5.88 -8.03 20.93
N ASP A 15 4.71 -8.62 20.78
CA ASP A 15 3.55 -7.99 20.13
C ASP A 15 3.08 -6.73 20.85
N THR A 16 3.18 -6.70 22.17
CA THR A 16 2.82 -5.52 22.98
C THR A 16 3.80 -4.37 22.68
N LYS A 17 5.10 -4.65 22.71
CA LYS A 17 6.11 -3.64 22.44
C LYS A 17 6.03 -3.10 21.02
N ILE A 18 5.89 -3.96 20.01
CA ILE A 18 5.80 -3.49 18.61
C ILE A 18 4.54 -2.66 18.37
N SER A 19 3.40 -2.99 18.99
CA SER A 19 2.17 -2.21 18.84
C SER A 19 2.30 -0.79 19.37
N THR A 20 3.10 -0.57 20.42
CA THR A 20 3.40 0.78 20.95
C THR A 20 4.28 1.62 20.03
N LYS A 21 4.92 0.98 19.04
CA LYS A 21 5.82 1.62 18.07
C LYS A 21 5.12 2.02 16.78
N GLU A 22 3.81 1.83 16.67
CA GLU A 22 3.05 2.31 15.52
C GLU A 22 3.32 3.82 15.29
N GLY A 23 3.68 4.18 14.07
CA GLY A 23 4.07 5.55 13.70
C GLY A 23 5.50 5.97 14.11
N CYS A 24 6.31 5.06 14.62
CA CYS A 24 7.72 5.31 14.90
C CYS A 24 8.61 4.91 13.72
N TYR A 25 9.79 5.54 13.64
CA TYR A 25 10.84 5.19 12.71
C TYR A 25 11.94 4.43 13.44
N PHE A 26 12.43 3.36 12.85
CA PHE A 26 13.53 2.58 13.40
C PHE A 26 14.84 2.94 12.69
N PRO A 27 15.95 3.16 13.41
CA PRO A 27 17.25 3.35 12.80
C PRO A 27 17.77 2.05 12.21
N GLU A 28 18.74 2.13 11.30
CA GLU A 28 19.37 0.96 10.68
C GLU A 28 19.98 0.02 11.73
N SER A 29 20.58 0.57 12.77
CA SER A 29 21.17 -0.18 13.90
C SER A 29 20.19 -1.09 14.66
N HIS A 30 18.88 -0.89 14.47
CA HIS A 30 17.86 -1.77 15.03
C HIS A 30 17.84 -3.15 14.37
N TYR A 31 18.27 -3.21 13.10
CA TYR A 31 18.18 -4.42 12.30
C TYR A 31 19.49 -5.21 12.37
N LYS A 32 19.43 -6.41 12.96
CA LYS A 32 20.58 -7.32 13.06
C LYS A 32 20.93 -7.97 11.72
N HIS A 33 19.91 -8.14 10.85
CA HIS A 33 20.04 -8.78 9.56
C HIS A 33 19.57 -7.83 8.46
N ILE A 34 20.47 -7.47 7.57
CA ILE A 34 20.17 -6.73 6.34
C ILE A 34 20.30 -7.69 5.17
N ILE A 35 19.18 -8.04 4.56
CA ILE A 35 19.10 -9.00 3.45
C ILE A 35 19.44 -8.29 2.15
N THR A 36 20.48 -8.75 1.46
CA THR A 36 20.96 -8.18 0.19
C THR A 36 21.02 -9.21 -0.95
N ALA A 37 20.66 -10.46 -0.68
CA ALA A 37 20.69 -11.57 -1.64
C ALA A 37 19.40 -12.38 -1.56
N ASN A 38 19.18 -13.28 -2.55
CA ASN A 38 18.04 -14.20 -2.54
C ASN A 38 17.94 -14.94 -1.21
N THR A 39 16.84 -14.80 -0.50
CA THR A 39 16.67 -15.36 0.84
C THR A 39 15.19 -15.62 1.13
N ASP A 40 14.91 -16.71 1.83
CA ASP A 40 13.64 -16.99 2.49
C ASP A 40 13.82 -16.77 4.00
N VAL A 41 12.93 -16.02 4.64
CA VAL A 41 13.05 -15.73 6.08
C VAL A 41 11.86 -16.28 6.82
N TYR A 42 12.12 -17.00 7.90
CA TYR A 42 11.13 -17.55 8.81
C TYR A 42 11.32 -16.99 10.22
N GLY A 43 10.23 -16.58 10.82
CA GLY A 43 10.17 -16.28 12.25
C GLY A 43 9.92 -17.56 13.06
N ILE A 44 10.66 -17.73 14.14
CA ILE A 44 10.44 -18.80 15.11
C ILE A 44 9.57 -18.24 16.22
N LEU A 45 8.36 -18.79 16.38
CA LEU A 45 7.42 -18.39 17.41
C LEU A 45 7.79 -19.01 18.77
N GLU A 46 7.15 -18.57 19.84
CA GLU A 46 7.43 -19.06 21.20
C GLU A 46 7.16 -20.55 21.38
N ASP A 47 6.20 -21.10 20.65
CA ASP A 47 5.89 -22.51 20.61
C ASP A 47 6.82 -23.35 19.73
N GLY A 48 7.85 -22.72 19.13
CA GLY A 48 8.78 -23.34 18.20
C GLY A 48 8.28 -23.50 16.76
N SER A 49 7.04 -23.11 16.47
CA SER A 49 6.52 -23.14 15.11
C SER A 49 7.18 -22.09 14.23
N LYS A 50 7.17 -22.34 12.91
CA LYS A 50 7.79 -21.45 11.91
C LYS A 50 6.73 -20.69 11.13
N GLN A 51 6.84 -19.37 11.13
CA GLN A 51 6.05 -18.46 10.30
C GLN A 51 6.88 -17.95 9.13
N LEU A 52 6.42 -18.10 7.90
CA LEU A 52 7.07 -17.46 6.76
C LEU A 52 6.89 -15.94 6.86
N LEU A 53 7.99 -15.20 6.98
CA LEU A 53 7.97 -13.74 7.06
C LEU A 53 8.10 -13.09 5.69
N LEU A 54 9.03 -13.59 4.86
CA LEU A 54 9.27 -13.03 3.54
C LEU A 54 10.00 -14.01 2.63
N LYS A 55 9.86 -13.76 1.31
CA LYS A 55 10.72 -14.33 0.27
C LYS A 55 11.25 -13.22 -0.62
N PHE A 56 12.57 -13.10 -0.70
CA PHE A 56 13.24 -12.07 -1.47
C PHE A 56 14.00 -12.65 -2.66
N ARG A 57 13.83 -12.04 -3.84
CA ARG A 57 14.49 -12.45 -5.10
C ARG A 57 15.02 -11.25 -5.84
N LYS A 58 16.30 -11.28 -6.15
CA LYS A 58 17.01 -10.21 -6.86
C LYS A 58 16.94 -10.36 -8.36
N GLY A 59 16.77 -9.21 -9.05
CA GLY A 59 16.94 -9.12 -10.50
C GLY A 59 15.93 -9.94 -11.32
N VAL A 60 14.74 -10.19 -10.76
CA VAL A 60 13.76 -11.11 -11.36
C VAL A 60 12.69 -10.40 -12.20
N ILE A 61 12.57 -9.10 -12.07
CA ILE A 61 11.67 -8.27 -12.91
C ILE A 61 12.51 -7.60 -14.01
N PRO A 62 12.10 -7.74 -15.28
CA PRO A 62 12.83 -7.15 -16.40
C PRO A 62 12.97 -5.63 -16.29
N GLN A 63 14.16 -5.12 -16.56
CA GLN A 63 14.48 -3.70 -16.41
C GLN A 63 13.67 -2.80 -17.37
N SER A 64 13.32 -3.30 -18.55
CA SER A 64 12.44 -2.58 -19.49
C SER A 64 11.07 -2.33 -18.90
N ILE A 65 10.51 -3.34 -18.21
CA ILE A 65 9.21 -3.23 -17.52
C ILE A 65 9.31 -2.22 -16.37
N CYS A 66 10.37 -2.29 -15.56
CA CYS A 66 10.59 -1.35 -14.46
C CYS A 66 10.67 0.10 -14.96
N ARG A 67 11.45 0.35 -16.03
CA ARG A 67 11.58 1.69 -16.61
C ARG A 67 10.27 2.22 -17.17
N ALA A 68 9.53 1.42 -17.93
CA ALA A 68 8.24 1.82 -18.46
C ALA A 68 7.26 2.21 -17.34
N ALA A 69 7.18 1.39 -16.30
CA ALA A 69 6.35 1.65 -15.14
C ALA A 69 6.82 2.88 -14.34
N PHE A 70 8.14 3.08 -14.18
CA PHE A 70 8.68 4.28 -13.52
C PHE A 70 8.20 5.55 -14.22
N HIS A 71 8.39 5.66 -15.54
CA HIS A 71 7.96 6.83 -16.31
C HIS A 71 6.44 7.05 -16.26
N ALA A 72 5.67 5.96 -16.27
CA ALA A 72 4.22 6.04 -16.17
C ALA A 72 3.74 6.55 -14.80
N LEU A 73 4.38 6.14 -13.72
CA LEU A 73 3.93 6.37 -12.35
C LEU A 73 4.56 7.58 -11.68
N GLU A 74 5.72 8.08 -12.14
CA GLU A 74 6.51 9.11 -11.48
C GLU A 74 5.70 10.36 -11.14
N SER A 75 4.96 10.90 -12.10
CA SER A 75 4.17 12.13 -11.89
C SER A 75 3.08 11.94 -10.83
N HIS A 76 2.39 10.79 -10.87
CA HIS A 76 1.33 10.48 -9.92
C HIS A 76 1.86 10.22 -8.52
N SER A 77 2.98 9.51 -8.40
CA SER A 77 3.58 9.17 -7.10
C SER A 77 4.02 10.39 -6.30
N LYS A 78 4.34 11.52 -6.97
CA LYS A 78 4.75 12.78 -6.34
C LYS A 78 3.62 13.61 -5.74
N HIS A 79 2.37 13.23 -5.93
CA HIS A 79 1.25 13.96 -5.36
C HIS A 79 1.27 13.85 -3.83
N LYS A 80 1.15 15.00 -3.17
CA LYS A 80 1.10 15.10 -1.72
C LYS A 80 -0.28 14.73 -1.20
N ASN A 81 -0.33 13.90 -0.18
CA ASN A 81 -1.54 13.65 0.56
C ASN A 81 -1.29 13.73 2.08
N TYR A 82 -2.36 13.76 2.87
CA TYR A 82 -2.30 14.01 4.30
C TYR A 82 -3.18 13.03 5.10
N ASN A 83 -3.44 11.87 4.54
CA ASN A 83 -4.37 10.89 5.14
C ASN A 83 -3.79 9.48 5.28
N ARG A 84 -2.46 9.34 5.34
CA ARG A 84 -1.79 8.05 5.47
C ARG A 84 -1.66 7.53 6.90
N GLY A 85 -2.26 8.24 7.86
CA GLY A 85 -2.32 7.78 9.27
C GLY A 85 -0.96 7.45 9.86
N ALA A 86 -0.84 6.27 10.49
CA ALA A 86 0.37 5.82 11.14
C ALA A 86 1.57 5.70 10.20
N ALA A 87 1.34 5.28 8.95
CA ALA A 87 2.40 5.18 7.94
C ALA A 87 3.14 6.51 7.72
N ALA A 88 2.47 7.66 7.93
CA ALA A 88 3.09 8.99 7.88
C ALA A 88 3.73 9.43 9.20
N GLY A 89 3.78 8.57 10.18
CA GLY A 89 4.38 8.83 11.50
C GLY A 89 3.49 9.63 12.44
N LYS A 90 3.95 9.76 13.69
CA LYS A 90 3.29 10.57 14.71
C LYS A 90 3.18 12.02 14.26
N LEU A 91 2.05 12.65 14.56
CA LEU A 91 1.70 13.96 14.03
C LEU A 91 2.65 15.07 14.51
N HIS A 92 3.16 15.84 13.56
CA HIS A 92 3.93 17.06 13.78
C HIS A 92 3.11 18.28 13.35
N SER A 93 2.62 19.05 14.31
CA SER A 93 1.77 20.22 14.03
C SER A 93 2.43 21.30 13.17
N SER A 94 3.75 21.43 13.24
CA SER A 94 4.52 22.38 12.41
C SER A 94 4.53 22.03 10.92
N LYS A 95 4.16 20.80 10.56
CA LYS A 95 4.14 20.30 9.17
C LYS A 95 2.74 20.28 8.55
N LEU A 96 1.75 20.81 9.25
CA LEU A 96 0.39 20.88 8.72
C LEU A 96 0.26 21.97 7.63
N PRO A 97 -0.63 21.77 6.65
CA PRO A 97 -0.87 22.75 5.59
C PRO A 97 -1.33 24.10 6.13
N LYS A 98 -0.95 25.18 5.44
CA LYS A 98 -1.27 26.56 5.84
C LYS A 98 -2.78 26.85 5.96
N TYR A 99 -3.65 26.10 5.29
CA TYR A 99 -5.10 26.28 5.38
C TYR A 99 -5.72 25.71 6.67
N VAL A 100 -4.96 24.93 7.45
CA VAL A 100 -5.39 24.46 8.77
C VAL A 100 -5.32 25.62 9.73
N GLY A 101 -6.48 26.00 10.26
CA GLY A 101 -6.62 27.05 11.29
C GLY A 101 -6.66 26.42 12.68
N LYS A 102 -7.76 26.65 13.41
CA LYS A 102 -7.92 26.14 14.79
C LYS A 102 -8.10 24.62 14.79
N ILE A 103 -7.23 23.90 15.49
CA ILE A 103 -7.38 22.47 15.74
C ILE A 103 -8.51 22.28 16.77
N THR A 104 -9.49 21.44 16.42
CA THR A 104 -10.65 21.14 17.26
C THR A 104 -10.53 19.83 18.04
N LYS A 105 -9.78 18.84 17.48
CA LYS A 105 -9.47 17.57 18.11
C LYS A 105 -8.13 17.07 17.60
N ARG A 106 -7.32 16.53 18.48
CA ARG A 106 -6.02 15.92 18.16
C ARG A 106 -6.07 14.42 18.48
N GLU A 107 -5.57 13.62 17.54
CA GLU A 107 -5.30 12.20 17.70
C GLU A 107 -3.81 11.94 17.36
N SER A 108 -3.30 10.75 17.62
CA SER A 108 -1.88 10.41 17.43
C SER A 108 -1.35 10.69 16.02
N PHE A 109 -2.18 10.46 15.00
CA PHE A 109 -1.77 10.54 13.59
C PHE A 109 -2.55 11.56 12.77
N ARG A 110 -3.53 12.26 13.38
CA ARG A 110 -4.39 13.21 12.67
C ARG A 110 -4.99 14.26 13.58
N VAL A 111 -5.40 15.37 12.99
CA VAL A 111 -6.19 16.40 13.68
C VAL A 111 -7.49 16.67 12.92
N PHE A 112 -8.51 17.05 13.66
CA PHE A 112 -9.71 17.70 13.13
C PHE A 112 -9.55 19.20 13.31
N TYR A 113 -10.03 20.00 12.36
CA TYR A 113 -9.71 21.42 12.34
C TYR A 113 -10.84 22.28 11.76
N LYS A 114 -10.77 23.58 12.03
CA LYS A 114 -11.46 24.61 11.25
C LYS A 114 -10.44 25.22 10.28
N THR A 115 -10.90 25.61 9.10
CA THR A 115 -10.04 26.37 8.17
C THR A 115 -9.65 27.71 8.78
N ARG A 116 -8.67 28.40 8.21
CA ARG A 116 -8.30 29.76 8.66
C ARG A 116 -9.45 30.75 8.56
N THR A 117 -10.39 30.54 7.63
CA THR A 117 -11.62 31.33 7.49
C THR A 117 -12.70 30.94 8.51
N GLY A 118 -12.40 30.06 9.47
CA GLY A 118 -13.33 29.63 10.51
C GLY A 118 -14.32 28.54 10.08
N ARG A 119 -14.34 28.15 8.82
CA ARG A 119 -15.23 27.08 8.33
C ARG A 119 -14.91 25.76 9.02
N ARG A 120 -15.90 25.15 9.64
CA ARG A 120 -15.79 23.82 10.23
C ARG A 120 -15.68 22.79 9.12
N THR A 121 -14.71 21.88 9.21
CA THR A 121 -14.60 20.76 8.30
C THR A 121 -14.91 19.45 9.04
N LYS A 122 -15.43 18.47 8.32
CA LYS A 122 -15.54 17.08 8.79
C LYS A 122 -14.27 16.28 8.50
N ASP A 123 -13.36 16.86 7.73
CA ASP A 123 -12.13 16.20 7.32
C ASP A 123 -11.11 16.25 8.43
N ASN A 124 -10.36 15.20 8.54
CA ASN A 124 -9.14 15.13 9.34
C ASN A 124 -7.93 15.19 8.44
N ILE A 125 -6.80 15.57 9.01
CA ILE A 125 -5.54 15.69 8.29
C ILE A 125 -4.39 15.17 9.17
N GLY A 126 -3.45 14.46 8.55
CA GLY A 126 -2.23 13.97 9.18
C GLY A 126 -0.97 14.63 8.63
N ASN A 127 0.18 14.00 8.81
CA ASN A 127 1.42 14.43 8.18
C ASN A 127 1.34 14.30 6.65
N MET A 128 2.10 15.15 5.97
CA MET A 128 2.27 15.06 4.53
C MET A 128 3.01 13.77 4.15
N ALA A 129 2.53 13.11 3.13
CA ALA A 129 3.12 11.92 2.54
C ALA A 129 3.06 12.00 1.00
N MET A 130 4.10 11.53 0.34
CA MET A 130 4.06 11.24 -1.09
C MET A 130 3.76 9.75 -1.25
N SER A 131 2.51 9.40 -0.96
CA SER A 131 2.01 8.03 -0.99
C SER A 131 0.61 8.04 -1.59
N ASN A 132 0.46 7.44 -2.74
CA ASN A 132 -0.73 7.48 -3.57
C ASN A 132 -1.16 6.06 -3.95
N ILE A 133 -2.36 5.92 -4.48
CA ILE A 133 -2.90 4.64 -4.93
C ILE A 133 -3.30 4.72 -6.39
N ALA A 134 -3.14 3.60 -7.11
CA ALA A 134 -3.65 3.40 -8.46
C ALA A 134 -4.42 2.07 -8.52
N GLY A 135 -5.32 1.95 -9.49
CA GLY A 135 -6.26 0.84 -9.59
C GLY A 135 -7.62 1.18 -8.99
N TYR A 136 -8.14 0.29 -8.17
CA TYR A 136 -9.48 0.40 -7.58
C TYR A 136 -9.38 0.43 -6.05
N TYR A 137 -10.35 1.07 -5.39
CA TYR A 137 -10.40 1.06 -3.93
C TYR A 137 -11.84 1.17 -3.39
N ASP A 138 -12.05 0.65 -2.20
CA ASP A 138 -13.34 0.38 -1.58
C ASP A 138 -14.09 1.60 -1.00
N LYS A 139 -13.62 2.82 -1.25
CA LYS A 139 -14.30 4.02 -0.75
C LYS A 139 -15.25 4.55 -1.80
N PRO A 140 -16.54 4.66 -1.49
CA PRO A 140 -17.49 5.24 -2.40
C PRO A 140 -17.12 6.70 -2.72
N ASP A 141 -17.33 7.10 -3.97
CA ASP A 141 -17.13 8.48 -4.37
C ASP A 141 -18.08 9.39 -3.57
N ARG A 142 -17.53 10.30 -2.75
CA ARG A 142 -18.33 11.26 -1.97
C ARG A 142 -19.22 12.12 -2.84
N ASN A 143 -18.78 12.44 -4.05
CA ASN A 143 -19.55 13.20 -5.02
C ASN A 143 -20.72 12.40 -5.59
N ALA A 144 -20.64 11.09 -5.58
CA ALA A 144 -21.72 10.22 -5.97
C ALA A 144 -22.95 10.37 -5.06
N TYR A 145 -22.76 10.82 -3.82
CA TYR A 145 -23.86 11.07 -2.89
C TYR A 145 -24.48 12.46 -3.00
N SER A 146 -23.83 13.41 -3.65
CA SER A 146 -24.27 14.80 -3.70
C SER A 146 -25.04 15.17 -4.96
N LYS A 147 -24.93 14.40 -6.01
CA LYS A 147 -25.55 14.71 -7.30
C LYS A 147 -26.42 13.56 -7.78
N SER A 148 -27.58 13.85 -8.28
CA SER A 148 -28.42 12.94 -9.06
C SER A 148 -27.80 12.71 -10.44
N SER A 149 -26.52 12.40 -10.51
CA SER A 149 -25.89 12.14 -11.78
C SER A 149 -26.26 10.73 -12.23
N HIS A 150 -26.85 10.67 -13.36
CA HIS A 150 -27.28 9.46 -14.03
C HIS A 150 -26.14 8.53 -14.39
N THR A 151 -24.93 9.00 -14.24
CA THR A 151 -23.70 8.30 -14.55
C THR A 151 -23.13 7.54 -13.38
N THR A 152 -23.57 7.84 -12.17
CA THR A 152 -23.21 7.02 -11.04
C THR A 152 -23.94 5.71 -11.14
N SER A 153 -23.20 4.66 -11.07
CA SER A 153 -23.70 3.30 -11.12
C SER A 153 -25.06 3.16 -10.43
N ARG A 154 -25.91 2.30 -10.94
CA ARG A 154 -27.22 1.97 -10.36
C ARG A 154 -27.18 1.76 -8.84
N THR A 155 -26.06 1.33 -8.34
CA THR A 155 -25.75 1.18 -6.94
C THR A 155 -25.85 2.47 -6.13
N THR A 156 -25.41 3.58 -6.69
CA THR A 156 -25.47 4.87 -6.01
C THR A 156 -26.90 5.42 -5.91
N ILE A 157 -27.76 5.08 -6.85
CA ILE A 157 -29.17 5.50 -6.86
C ILE A 157 -29.92 4.94 -5.65
N HIS A 158 -29.59 3.74 -5.20
CA HIS A 158 -30.24 3.12 -4.04
C HIS A 158 -29.99 3.87 -2.73
N TYR A 159 -28.86 4.54 -2.61
CA TYR A 159 -28.50 5.28 -1.40
C TYR A 159 -29.00 6.73 -1.41
N LYS A 160 -29.44 7.22 -2.56
CA LYS A 160 -29.84 8.63 -2.73
C LYS A 160 -31.33 8.87 -2.73
N SER A 161 -32.11 7.86 -2.74
CA SER A 161 -33.56 8.04 -2.63
C SER A 161 -33.88 8.65 -1.28
N LYS A 162 -34.24 9.96 -1.29
CA LYS A 162 -34.61 10.71 -0.11
C LYS A 162 -35.83 10.13 0.62
N THR A 163 -36.59 9.27 -0.03
CA THR A 163 -37.87 8.76 0.43
C THR A 163 -37.81 7.32 0.92
N LYS A 164 -36.70 6.62 0.73
CA LYS A 164 -36.61 5.25 1.16
C LYS A 164 -35.56 5.13 2.26
N LYS A 165 -36.00 4.65 3.42
CA LYS A 165 -35.10 4.10 4.41
C LYS A 165 -34.13 3.16 3.68
N PRO A 166 -32.81 3.21 3.95
CA PRO A 166 -31.89 2.28 3.34
C PRO A 166 -32.47 0.87 3.56
N THR A 167 -32.87 0.25 2.47
CA THR A 167 -33.16 -1.16 2.51
C THR A 167 -32.00 -1.80 3.22
N SER A 168 -32.19 -2.72 4.08
CA SER A 168 -31.29 -3.39 5.06
C SER A 168 -29.82 -3.61 4.68
N ARG A 169 -29.26 -2.87 3.75
CA ARG A 169 -27.91 -2.96 3.23
C ARG A 169 -27.00 -2.01 3.96
N LYS A 170 -25.89 -2.57 4.42
CA LYS A 170 -24.82 -1.75 5.00
C LYS A 170 -24.39 -0.70 3.98
N ALA A 171 -24.32 0.57 4.39
CA ALA A 171 -23.75 1.63 3.57
C ALA A 171 -22.36 1.18 3.07
N GLY A 172 -22.11 1.30 1.77
CA GLY A 172 -20.84 0.85 1.16
C GLY A 172 -20.93 -0.45 0.38
N TYR A 173 -22.14 -1.01 0.20
CA TYR A 173 -22.34 -2.20 -0.63
C TYR A 173 -23.33 -1.91 -1.77
N ASP A 174 -23.16 -2.61 -2.89
CA ASP A 174 -24.08 -2.56 -4.02
C ASP A 174 -25.33 -3.44 -3.79
N ILE A 175 -26.22 -3.49 -4.78
CA ILE A 175 -27.45 -4.29 -4.71
C ILE A 175 -27.20 -5.81 -4.63
N HIS A 176 -26.01 -6.23 -5.02
CA HIS A 176 -25.57 -7.63 -5.00
C HIS A 176 -24.74 -7.97 -3.76
N GLY A 177 -24.59 -7.02 -2.83
CA GLY A 177 -23.78 -7.21 -1.62
C GLY A 177 -22.27 -7.08 -1.83
N ASN A 178 -21.82 -6.57 -3.00
CA ASN A 178 -20.41 -6.30 -3.23
C ASN A 178 -20.01 -4.96 -2.62
N PRO A 179 -18.79 -4.80 -2.10
CA PRO A 179 -18.28 -3.51 -1.66
C PRO A 179 -18.35 -2.48 -2.79
N LEU A 180 -18.82 -1.28 -2.48
CA LEU A 180 -18.72 -0.16 -3.43
C LEU A 180 -17.26 0.19 -3.62
N CYS A 181 -16.83 0.13 -4.85
CA CYS A 181 -15.47 0.41 -5.25
C CYS A 181 -15.45 1.53 -6.29
N ARG A 182 -14.38 2.28 -6.35
CA ARG A 182 -14.17 3.28 -7.38
C ARG A 182 -12.79 3.17 -7.99
N THR A 183 -12.70 3.52 -9.25
CA THR A 183 -11.42 3.70 -9.94
C THR A 183 -10.71 4.94 -9.39
N THR A 184 -9.42 4.85 -9.13
CA THR A 184 -8.60 6.01 -8.76
C THR A 184 -8.57 7.03 -9.91
N GLN A 185 -8.34 8.29 -9.58
CA GLN A 185 -8.28 9.36 -10.59
C GLN A 185 -7.21 9.07 -11.64
N PHE A 186 -6.03 8.66 -11.20
CA PHE A 186 -4.94 8.30 -12.12
C PHE A 186 -5.34 7.20 -13.11
N THR A 187 -5.93 6.11 -12.63
CA THR A 187 -6.35 4.99 -13.48
C THR A 187 -7.42 5.39 -14.48
N LYS A 188 -8.29 6.33 -14.10
CA LYS A 188 -9.37 6.82 -14.95
C LYS A 188 -8.91 7.84 -15.99
N GLU A 189 -8.03 8.75 -15.62
CA GLU A 189 -7.67 9.92 -16.43
C GLU A 189 -6.39 9.70 -17.24
N GLU A 190 -5.43 8.93 -16.71
CA GLU A 190 -4.13 8.68 -17.33
C GLU A 190 -4.05 7.27 -17.96
N VAL A 191 -5.01 6.97 -18.83
CA VAL A 191 -5.23 5.61 -19.37
C VAL A 191 -3.97 5.00 -19.98
N SER A 192 -3.21 5.78 -20.78
CA SER A 192 -1.99 5.28 -21.43
C SER A 192 -0.88 4.96 -20.41
N LYS A 193 -0.72 5.80 -19.36
CA LYS A 193 0.24 5.55 -18.28
C LYS A 193 -0.20 4.36 -17.44
N TRP A 194 -1.51 4.24 -17.18
CA TRP A 194 -2.04 3.07 -16.50
C TRP A 194 -1.75 1.78 -17.26
N ALA A 195 -2.02 1.76 -18.57
CA ALA A 195 -1.71 0.63 -19.44
C ALA A 195 -0.23 0.24 -19.42
N ALA A 196 0.67 1.23 -19.43
CA ALA A 196 2.12 1.01 -19.34
C ALA A 196 2.57 0.45 -17.97
N THR A 197 1.74 0.57 -16.92
CA THR A 197 2.00 0.01 -15.58
C THR A 197 1.59 -1.47 -15.48
N ILE A 198 0.64 -1.92 -16.26
CA ILE A 198 0.08 -3.29 -16.17
C ILE A 198 1.14 -4.38 -16.27
N PRO A 199 2.13 -4.33 -17.18
CA PRO A 199 3.17 -5.37 -17.28
C PRO A 199 3.96 -5.55 -15.99
N LEU A 200 4.19 -4.48 -15.20
CA LEU A 200 4.86 -4.56 -13.91
C LEU A 200 4.00 -5.33 -12.89
N ILE A 201 2.71 -5.04 -12.86
CA ILE A 201 1.75 -5.68 -11.94
C ILE A 201 1.62 -7.17 -12.28
N GLN A 202 1.55 -7.51 -13.56
CA GLN A 202 1.51 -8.90 -14.03
C GLN A 202 2.82 -9.65 -13.71
N ALA A 203 3.96 -8.99 -13.83
CA ALA A 203 5.25 -9.58 -13.46
C ALA A 203 5.32 -9.85 -11.95
N ALA A 204 4.82 -8.93 -11.12
CA ALA A 204 4.70 -9.13 -9.67
C ALA A 204 3.79 -10.32 -9.34
N ASP A 205 2.62 -10.40 -9.96
CA ASP A 205 1.66 -11.50 -9.77
C ASP A 205 2.27 -12.87 -10.12
N LYS A 206 2.99 -12.93 -11.25
CA LYS A 206 3.70 -14.15 -11.67
C LYS A 206 4.71 -14.61 -10.63
N TRP A 207 5.48 -13.69 -10.04
CA TRP A 207 6.45 -14.03 -9.00
C TRP A 207 5.79 -14.37 -7.69
N PHE A 208 4.72 -13.69 -7.32
CA PHE A 208 3.91 -14.04 -6.15
C PHE A 208 3.39 -15.49 -6.26
N LYS A 209 2.74 -15.82 -7.37
CA LYS A 209 2.25 -17.18 -7.65
C LYS A 209 3.37 -18.23 -7.58
N ARG A 210 4.54 -17.90 -8.12
CA ARG A 210 5.68 -18.82 -8.13
C ARG A 210 6.26 -19.08 -6.75
N LEU A 211 6.35 -18.05 -5.90
CA LEU A 211 7.02 -18.13 -4.60
C LEU A 211 6.11 -18.61 -3.48
N ILE A 212 4.84 -18.22 -3.52
CA ILE A 212 3.87 -18.49 -2.44
C ILE A 212 2.52 -18.86 -3.08
N PRO A 213 2.43 -20.02 -3.76
CA PRO A 213 1.27 -20.39 -4.57
C PRO A 213 -0.02 -20.45 -3.77
N ASP A 214 0.03 -20.93 -2.52
CA ASP A 214 -1.16 -21.08 -1.68
C ASP A 214 -1.77 -19.72 -1.31
N ARG A 215 -0.95 -18.79 -0.83
CA ARG A 215 -1.40 -17.42 -0.50
C ARG A 215 -1.86 -16.67 -1.76
N HIS A 216 -1.15 -16.83 -2.88
CA HIS A 216 -1.57 -16.28 -4.15
C HIS A 216 -2.95 -16.81 -4.58
N ALA A 217 -3.20 -18.11 -4.45
CA ALA A 217 -4.48 -18.71 -4.82
C ALA A 217 -5.64 -18.13 -4.00
N VAL A 218 -5.46 -17.96 -2.69
CA VAL A 218 -6.47 -17.34 -1.80
C VAL A 218 -6.72 -15.88 -2.22
N GLN A 219 -5.67 -15.10 -2.43
CA GLN A 219 -5.80 -13.69 -2.81
C GLN A 219 -6.43 -13.54 -4.19
N LEU A 220 -6.06 -14.37 -5.17
CA LEU A 220 -6.66 -14.39 -6.50
C LEU A 220 -8.14 -14.79 -6.44
N ALA A 221 -8.49 -15.78 -5.63
CA ALA A 221 -9.89 -16.18 -5.43
C ALA A 221 -10.72 -15.03 -4.84
N ARG A 222 -10.14 -14.24 -3.94
CA ARG A 222 -10.77 -13.03 -3.40
C ARG A 222 -10.96 -11.96 -4.48
N ALA A 223 -9.94 -11.67 -5.28
CA ALA A 223 -9.99 -10.69 -6.38
C ALA A 223 -11.06 -11.08 -7.42
N ARG A 224 -11.17 -12.35 -7.75
CA ARG A 224 -12.17 -12.88 -8.72
C ARG A 224 -13.63 -12.75 -8.27
N LYS A 225 -13.89 -12.54 -6.97
CA LYS A 225 -15.25 -12.23 -6.50
C LYS A 225 -15.73 -10.85 -6.96
N THR A 226 -14.82 -9.98 -7.36
CA THR A 226 -15.10 -8.63 -7.85
C THR A 226 -14.34 -8.37 -9.16
N PRO A 227 -14.64 -9.08 -10.26
CA PRO A 227 -13.82 -9.08 -11.47
C PRO A 227 -13.67 -7.70 -12.12
N ASN A 228 -14.67 -6.83 -11.96
CA ASN A 228 -14.62 -5.46 -12.47
C ASN A 228 -13.60 -4.56 -11.72
N TYR A 229 -13.07 -5.03 -10.61
CA TYR A 229 -12.10 -4.31 -9.76
C TYR A 229 -10.78 -5.06 -9.66
N GLN A 230 -10.59 -6.07 -10.46
CA GLN A 230 -9.36 -6.83 -10.60
C GLN A 230 -8.44 -6.17 -11.63
N ILE A 231 -7.18 -6.03 -11.33
CA ILE A 231 -6.21 -5.47 -12.28
C ILE A 231 -5.70 -6.58 -13.18
N ALA A 232 -6.06 -6.54 -14.48
CA ALA A 232 -5.52 -7.41 -15.52
C ALA A 232 -5.42 -8.91 -15.12
N ASP A 233 -6.49 -9.44 -14.53
CA ASP A 233 -6.61 -10.83 -14.06
C ASP A 233 -5.57 -11.28 -13.00
N THR A 234 -4.92 -10.34 -12.35
CA THR A 234 -3.97 -10.59 -11.25
C THR A 234 -4.66 -10.72 -9.89
N ALA A 235 -3.92 -11.08 -8.86
CA ALA A 235 -4.42 -11.13 -7.49
C ALA A 235 -4.60 -9.73 -6.85
N TYR A 236 -4.45 -8.65 -7.62
CA TYR A 236 -4.47 -7.28 -7.11
C TYR A 236 -5.67 -6.49 -7.62
N SER A 237 -6.17 -5.60 -6.76
CA SER A 237 -7.16 -4.58 -7.10
C SER A 237 -6.60 -3.16 -6.99
N THR A 238 -5.56 -2.98 -6.19
CA THR A 238 -4.95 -1.68 -5.87
C THR A 238 -3.44 -1.83 -5.76
N ILE A 239 -2.71 -0.82 -6.19
CA ILE A 239 -1.28 -0.67 -5.88
C ILE A 239 -1.06 0.62 -5.11
N THR A 240 -0.16 0.58 -4.14
CA THR A 240 0.29 1.77 -3.40
C THR A 240 1.64 2.23 -3.96
N LEU A 241 1.76 3.53 -4.17
CA LEU A 241 2.94 4.17 -4.74
C LEU A 241 3.52 5.12 -3.70
N ASN A 242 4.73 4.84 -3.24
CA ASN A 242 5.49 5.71 -2.36
C ASN A 242 6.66 6.32 -3.13
N TYR A 243 6.79 7.65 -3.13
CA TYR A 243 7.85 8.34 -3.84
C TYR A 243 8.75 9.06 -2.84
N ASP A 244 10.03 8.66 -2.80
CA ASP A 244 11.06 9.31 -1.97
C ASP A 244 10.52 9.68 -0.58
N TRP A 245 9.84 8.72 0.04
CA TRP A 245 9.13 8.93 1.28
C TRP A 245 9.33 7.76 2.24
N ARG A 246 9.87 8.07 3.42
CA ARG A 246 10.08 7.08 4.47
C ARG A 246 8.77 6.77 5.19
N THR A 247 8.37 5.51 5.13
CA THR A 247 7.20 4.99 5.83
C THR A 247 7.55 4.65 7.27
N ALA A 248 6.74 5.08 8.22
CA ALA A 248 6.86 4.68 9.62
C ALA A 248 6.29 3.27 9.84
N CYS A 249 6.67 2.64 10.94
CA CYS A 249 6.15 1.34 11.35
C CYS A 249 4.62 1.39 11.48
N HIS A 250 3.92 0.50 10.79
CA HIS A 250 2.47 0.37 10.80
C HIS A 250 2.06 -1.03 10.35
N LYS A 251 0.80 -1.37 10.57
CA LYS A 251 0.12 -2.50 9.93
C LYS A 251 -0.89 -1.95 8.94
N ASP A 252 -0.99 -2.55 7.77
CA ASP A 252 -2.02 -2.21 6.78
C ASP A 252 -3.34 -2.85 7.20
N LYS A 253 -4.22 -2.01 7.79
CA LYS A 253 -5.55 -2.43 8.23
C LYS A 253 -6.48 -2.54 7.04
N GLY A 254 -6.89 -3.72 6.69
CA GLY A 254 -7.83 -3.98 5.61
C GLY A 254 -7.24 -4.80 4.46
N ASP A 255 -5.99 -5.15 4.54
CA ASP A 255 -5.42 -6.18 3.67
C ASP A 255 -6.05 -7.54 3.99
N LEU A 256 -6.01 -8.44 3.02
CA LEU A 256 -6.52 -9.80 3.22
C LEU A 256 -5.58 -10.54 4.18
N GLU A 257 -6.10 -10.97 5.33
CA GLU A 257 -5.32 -11.61 6.39
C GLU A 257 -4.60 -12.88 5.91
N GLU A 258 -5.24 -13.64 5.05
CA GLU A 258 -4.65 -14.84 4.43
C GLU A 258 -3.81 -14.52 3.19
N GLY A 259 -3.72 -13.25 2.81
CA GLY A 259 -2.93 -12.76 1.69
C GLY A 259 -1.45 -12.60 2.02
N PHE A 260 -0.74 -11.92 1.12
CA PHE A 260 0.67 -11.60 1.29
C PHE A 260 0.99 -10.28 0.58
N GLY A 261 1.72 -9.39 1.24
CA GLY A 261 2.17 -8.14 0.64
C GLY A 261 3.24 -8.39 -0.43
N ASN A 262 3.25 -7.55 -1.46
CA ASN A 262 4.26 -7.62 -2.52
C ASN A 262 4.86 -6.24 -2.74
N LEU A 263 6.18 -6.14 -2.78
CA LEU A 263 6.89 -4.88 -2.90
C LEU A 263 7.91 -4.94 -4.04
N LEU A 264 7.93 -3.87 -4.82
CA LEU A 264 8.86 -3.60 -5.90
C LEU A 264 9.42 -2.20 -5.73
N VAL A 265 10.67 -2.00 -6.11
CA VAL A 265 11.31 -0.68 -6.15
C VAL A 265 11.55 -0.28 -7.59
N LEU A 266 11.21 0.96 -7.92
CA LEU A 266 11.49 1.58 -9.19
C LEU A 266 12.45 2.75 -8.97
N GLU A 267 13.56 2.78 -9.69
CA GLU A 267 14.62 3.78 -9.52
C GLU A 267 14.74 4.67 -10.74
N LYS A 268 14.91 5.97 -10.49
CA LYS A 268 15.26 6.91 -11.54
C LYS A 268 16.74 6.73 -11.88
N ASN A 269 17.00 6.21 -13.05
CA ASN A 269 18.35 5.97 -13.52
C ASN A 269 18.82 7.10 -14.45
N LYS A 270 19.83 7.87 -14.06
CA LYS A 270 20.41 8.94 -14.88
C LYS A 270 21.46 8.43 -15.87
N SER A 271 22.11 7.32 -15.57
CA SER A 271 23.28 6.83 -16.31
C SER A 271 23.05 5.55 -17.08
N GLY A 272 21.83 5.01 -17.02
CA GLY A 272 21.56 3.68 -17.53
C GLY A 272 21.76 2.62 -16.46
N TYR A 273 20.85 1.66 -16.45
CA TYR A 273 20.88 0.52 -15.57
C TYR A 273 21.95 -0.47 -16.08
N PRO A 274 22.72 -1.19 -15.24
CA PRO A 274 22.54 -1.38 -13.81
C PRO A 274 23.39 -0.45 -12.91
N ASN A 275 24.12 0.47 -13.47
CA ASN A 275 25.10 1.29 -12.75
C ASN A 275 24.51 2.58 -12.17
N CYS A 276 23.24 2.55 -11.79
CA CYS A 276 22.67 3.65 -11.05
C CYS A 276 23.42 3.77 -9.71
N PRO A 277 24.04 4.91 -9.41
CA PRO A 277 24.69 5.11 -8.11
C PRO A 277 23.67 5.03 -6.98
N GLY A 278 22.38 5.12 -7.33
CA GLY A 278 21.33 4.88 -6.39
C GLY A 278 21.40 5.76 -5.16
N TYR A 279 20.80 5.25 -4.15
CA TYR A 279 20.82 5.76 -2.79
C TYR A 279 21.37 4.67 -1.87
N THR A 280 21.85 5.06 -0.70
CA THR A 280 22.18 4.13 0.40
C THR A 280 21.03 4.08 1.38
N GLY A 281 20.79 2.92 2.01
CA GLY A 281 19.66 2.74 2.91
C GLY A 281 18.33 2.58 2.17
N GLY A 282 17.24 3.06 2.76
CA GLY A 282 15.89 2.91 2.20
C GLY A 282 15.35 1.48 2.34
N TYR A 283 15.88 0.71 3.28
CA TYR A 283 15.49 -0.67 3.52
C TYR A 283 14.03 -0.79 3.95
N LEU A 284 13.38 -1.86 3.52
CA LEU A 284 12.13 -2.30 4.12
C LEU A 284 12.44 -3.07 5.41
N GLY A 285 11.96 -2.57 6.55
CA GLY A 285 12.25 -3.15 7.85
C GLY A 285 11.10 -3.94 8.44
N PHE A 286 11.44 -5.05 9.11
CA PHE A 286 10.57 -5.86 9.96
C PHE A 286 11.03 -5.69 11.41
N PRO A 287 10.60 -4.61 12.10
CA PRO A 287 11.18 -4.23 13.40
C PRO A 287 10.99 -5.29 14.49
N ARG A 288 9.89 -6.04 14.46
CA ARG A 288 9.66 -7.14 15.39
C ARG A 288 10.78 -8.19 15.35
N TRP A 289 11.27 -8.46 14.15
CA TRP A 289 12.21 -9.54 13.87
C TRP A 289 13.66 -9.09 13.73
N GLY A 290 13.92 -7.79 13.79
CA GLY A 290 15.26 -7.23 13.58
C GLY A 290 15.82 -7.50 12.17
N VAL A 291 14.95 -7.62 11.18
CA VAL A 291 15.29 -7.90 9.78
C VAL A 291 14.97 -6.68 8.93
N ALA A 292 15.84 -6.36 7.99
CA ALA A 292 15.61 -5.39 6.93
C ALA A 292 16.01 -5.97 5.57
N VAL A 293 15.41 -5.48 4.50
CA VAL A 293 15.67 -5.95 3.13
C VAL A 293 16.06 -4.78 2.24
N ASP A 294 17.18 -4.90 1.55
CA ASP A 294 17.67 -3.94 0.56
C ASP A 294 17.05 -4.26 -0.81
N VAL A 295 15.82 -3.80 -1.00
CA VAL A 295 15.09 -4.01 -2.25
C VAL A 295 15.48 -2.94 -3.26
N ARG A 296 15.94 -3.37 -4.43
CA ARG A 296 16.37 -2.50 -5.53
C ARG A 296 15.52 -2.74 -6.77
N GLN A 297 15.67 -1.87 -7.77
CA GLN A 297 14.94 -2.03 -9.03
C GLN A 297 15.21 -3.40 -9.66
N GLY A 298 14.15 -4.06 -10.07
CA GLY A 298 14.19 -5.42 -10.64
C GLY A 298 14.08 -6.53 -9.61
N ASP A 299 14.17 -6.21 -8.32
CA ASP A 299 13.98 -7.18 -7.24
C ASP A 299 12.48 -7.38 -6.96
N PHE A 300 12.17 -8.51 -6.36
CA PHE A 300 10.81 -8.84 -5.89
C PHE A 300 10.84 -9.30 -4.44
N LEU A 301 10.01 -8.69 -3.63
CA LEU A 301 9.81 -9.06 -2.24
C LEU A 301 8.34 -9.44 -2.01
N ALA A 302 8.09 -10.66 -1.53
CA ALA A 302 6.83 -11.06 -0.95
C ALA A 302 6.98 -11.12 0.58
N MET A 303 5.99 -10.61 1.32
CA MET A 303 6.08 -10.45 2.78
C MET A 303 4.76 -10.63 3.48
N ASP A 304 4.79 -11.18 4.67
CA ASP A 304 3.68 -11.21 5.61
C ASP A 304 3.48 -9.81 6.21
N VAL A 305 2.23 -9.26 6.20
CA VAL A 305 1.93 -7.86 6.52
C VAL A 305 0.85 -7.71 7.59
#